data_a185ba29df0f30f8cf47a6eaf337cb69
#
_entry.id   a185ba29df0f30f8cf47a6eaf337cb69
#
_cell.length_a   1.000
_cell.length_b   1.000
_cell.length_c   1.000
_cell.angle_alpha   90.00
_cell.angle_beta   90.00
_cell.angle_gamma   90.00
#
_symmetry.space_group_name_H-M   'P 1'
#
loop_
_entity.id
_entity.type
_entity.pdbx_description
1 polymer ?
#
loop_
_entity_poly.entity_id
_entity_poly.type
_entity_poly.pdbx_seq_one_letter_code
_entity_poly.pdbx_strand_id
1 'polypeptide(L)'
;MWQFAQATTGLADACLELGIPVTGGNVSFYNQTGENAISPTPVVGVLGVINNVEHRTPMAWAGDGDLIYILGDTADEFAGSEWAHLQGHLGGLPPKVDLPAERLLSEIMVAASHEGMITAAHDVSDGGVGVAVTEMALRANIGARFWIPENIDPFVFLFSESTARAIAVIPGTEELRFSEMCAARGMRATRFGVVDSGLGVNSGHPGEQVIV
;
A
#
# COMPACT_ATOMS: atom_id res chain seq x y z
N MET A 1 11.92 -11.27 -26.04
CA MET A 1 10.61 -11.90 -26.36
C MET A 1 10.00 -12.61 -25.15
N TRP A 2 10.75 -13.43 -24.39
CA TRP A 2 10.20 -14.13 -23.21
C TRP A 2 9.66 -13.16 -22.15
N GLN A 3 10.42 -12.15 -21.74
CA GLN A 3 10.00 -11.13 -20.76
C GLN A 3 8.72 -10.40 -21.18
N PHE A 4 8.64 -10.06 -22.46
CA PHE A 4 7.42 -9.43 -23.01
C PHE A 4 6.21 -10.36 -22.91
N ALA A 5 6.35 -11.65 -23.27
CA ALA A 5 5.28 -12.62 -23.15
C ALA A 5 4.83 -12.79 -21.69
N GLN A 6 5.77 -12.87 -20.73
CA GLN A 6 5.45 -13.00 -19.31
C GLN A 6 4.74 -11.75 -18.78
N ALA A 7 5.19 -10.55 -19.16
CA ALA A 7 4.51 -9.31 -18.78
C ALA A 7 3.06 -9.25 -19.31
N THR A 8 2.86 -9.65 -20.58
CA THR A 8 1.51 -9.71 -21.18
C THR A 8 0.62 -10.73 -20.47
N THR A 9 1.17 -11.90 -20.13
CA THR A 9 0.42 -12.93 -19.36
C THR A 9 0.02 -12.38 -17.98
N GLY A 10 0.95 -11.79 -17.24
CA GLY A 10 0.65 -11.22 -15.92
C GLY A 10 -0.42 -10.12 -15.97
N LEU A 11 -0.37 -9.24 -16.96
CA LEU A 11 -1.40 -8.23 -17.18
C LEU A 11 -2.77 -8.87 -17.48
N ALA A 12 -2.80 -9.89 -18.34
CA ALA A 12 -4.05 -10.59 -18.68
C ALA A 12 -4.65 -11.29 -17.46
N ASP A 13 -3.84 -12.01 -16.69
CA ASP A 13 -4.26 -12.72 -15.48
C ASP A 13 -4.83 -11.74 -14.43
N ALA A 14 -4.14 -10.61 -14.20
CA ALA A 14 -4.61 -9.58 -13.29
C ALA A 14 -5.94 -8.96 -13.76
N CYS A 15 -6.07 -8.62 -15.04
CA CYS A 15 -7.31 -8.08 -15.58
C CYS A 15 -8.49 -9.05 -15.45
N LEU A 16 -8.24 -10.35 -15.68
CA LEU A 16 -9.27 -11.39 -15.54
C LEU A 16 -9.71 -11.56 -14.07
N GLU A 17 -8.77 -11.65 -13.14
CA GLU A 17 -9.05 -11.84 -11.72
C GLU A 17 -9.76 -10.63 -11.11
N LEU A 18 -9.29 -9.43 -11.42
CA LEU A 18 -9.84 -8.18 -10.90
C LEU A 18 -11.10 -7.71 -11.65
N GLY A 19 -11.45 -8.36 -12.78
CA GLY A 19 -12.61 -7.99 -13.58
C GLY A 19 -12.44 -6.62 -14.28
N ILE A 20 -11.21 -6.20 -14.58
CA ILE A 20 -10.90 -4.91 -15.20
C ILE A 20 -10.64 -5.12 -16.70
N PRO A 21 -11.47 -4.58 -17.60
CA PRO A 21 -11.26 -4.74 -19.04
C PRO A 21 -10.13 -3.85 -19.54
N VAL A 22 -9.33 -4.37 -20.48
CA VAL A 22 -8.36 -3.56 -21.22
C VAL A 22 -9.13 -2.74 -22.26
N THR A 23 -9.00 -1.41 -22.19
CA THR A 23 -9.67 -0.47 -23.10
C THR A 23 -8.78 0.00 -24.25
N GLY A 24 -7.47 -0.13 -24.11
CA GLY A 24 -6.51 0.27 -25.13
C GLY A 24 -5.09 0.25 -24.62
N GLY A 25 -4.17 0.52 -25.50
CA GLY A 25 -2.75 0.57 -25.16
C GLY A 25 -1.88 0.69 -26.40
N ASN A 26 -0.57 0.74 -26.16
CA ASN A 26 0.45 0.77 -27.19
C ASN A 26 1.58 -0.18 -26.83
N VAL A 27 2.16 -0.81 -27.84
CA VAL A 27 3.36 -1.62 -27.67
C VAL A 27 4.36 -1.28 -28.79
N SER A 28 5.63 -1.27 -28.43
CA SER A 28 6.73 -1.09 -29.40
C SER A 28 7.82 -2.11 -29.10
N PHE A 29 8.35 -2.71 -30.16
CA PHE A 29 9.47 -3.66 -30.08
C PHE A 29 10.84 -3.01 -30.26
N TYR A 30 10.86 -1.75 -30.66
CA TYR A 30 12.08 -0.97 -30.95
C TYR A 30 12.20 0.19 -29.94
N ASN A 31 12.50 -0.17 -28.70
CA ASN A 31 12.73 0.83 -27.66
C ASN A 31 14.20 0.79 -27.23
N GLN A 32 14.96 1.79 -27.66
CA GLN A 32 16.36 1.96 -27.29
C GLN A 32 16.76 3.44 -27.26
N THR A 33 17.77 3.74 -26.47
CA THR A 33 18.42 5.05 -26.42
C THR A 33 19.85 4.88 -26.90
N GLY A 34 20.16 5.37 -28.10
CA GLY A 34 21.41 5.07 -28.75
C GLY A 34 21.56 3.57 -29.06
N GLU A 35 22.60 2.92 -28.54
CA GLU A 35 22.82 1.47 -28.67
C GLU A 35 22.26 0.65 -27.51
N ASN A 36 21.71 1.30 -26.47
CA ASN A 36 21.20 0.63 -25.28
C ASN A 36 19.69 0.36 -25.39
N ALA A 37 19.31 -0.90 -25.34
CA ALA A 37 17.90 -1.29 -25.20
C ALA A 37 17.35 -0.86 -23.83
N ILE A 38 16.11 -0.35 -23.79
CA ILE A 38 15.42 -0.06 -22.54
C ILE A 38 14.96 -1.35 -21.84
N SER A 39 14.73 -1.30 -20.54
CA SER A 39 14.13 -2.40 -19.79
C SER A 39 12.69 -2.67 -20.28
N PRO A 40 12.26 -3.94 -20.37
CA PRO A 40 10.93 -4.32 -20.83
C PRO A 40 9.88 -4.07 -19.72
N THR A 41 9.67 -2.83 -19.37
CA THR A 41 8.80 -2.41 -18.26
C THR A 41 7.43 -2.01 -18.83
N PRO A 42 6.33 -2.73 -18.49
CA PRO A 42 4.99 -2.29 -18.80
C PRO A 42 4.59 -1.11 -17.89
N VAL A 43 3.90 -0.14 -18.47
CA VAL A 43 3.27 0.96 -17.71
C VAL A 43 1.76 0.80 -17.85
N VAL A 44 1.06 0.73 -16.74
CA VAL A 44 -0.38 0.47 -16.69
C VAL A 44 -1.10 1.64 -16.04
N GLY A 45 -2.06 2.22 -16.76
CA GLY A 45 -3.00 3.18 -16.22
C GLY A 45 -4.32 2.49 -15.90
N VAL A 46 -4.85 2.70 -14.71
CA VAL A 46 -6.17 2.20 -14.30
C VAL A 46 -7.08 3.39 -14.03
N LEU A 47 -8.27 3.36 -14.66
CA LEU A 47 -9.28 4.39 -14.49
C LEU A 47 -10.44 3.83 -13.66
N GLY A 48 -10.77 4.50 -12.56
CA GLY A 48 -11.95 4.25 -11.76
C GLY A 48 -12.89 5.46 -11.74
N VAL A 49 -14.17 5.22 -11.45
CA VAL A 49 -15.18 6.27 -11.31
C VAL A 49 -15.80 6.20 -9.92
N ILE A 50 -15.79 7.31 -9.21
CA ILE A 50 -16.49 7.48 -7.94
C ILE A 50 -17.76 8.28 -8.22
N ASN A 51 -18.94 7.71 -7.92
CA ASN A 51 -20.23 8.35 -8.19
C ASN A 51 -20.47 9.60 -7.33
N ASN A 52 -19.94 9.62 -6.12
CA ASN A 52 -19.99 10.76 -5.22
C ASN A 52 -18.59 11.02 -4.66
N VAL A 53 -18.03 12.19 -4.96
CA VAL A 53 -16.69 12.59 -4.51
C VAL A 53 -16.57 12.70 -2.97
N GLU A 54 -17.68 12.86 -2.26
CA GLU A 54 -17.70 12.86 -0.79
C GLU A 54 -17.31 11.48 -0.19
N HIS A 55 -17.48 10.41 -0.96
CA HIS A 55 -17.04 9.06 -0.55
C HIS A 55 -15.56 8.78 -0.84
N ARG A 56 -14.79 9.77 -1.32
CA ARG A 56 -13.37 9.57 -1.49
C ARG A 56 -12.66 9.45 -0.15
N THR A 57 -11.73 8.54 -0.03
CA THR A 57 -10.83 8.44 1.12
C THR A 57 -9.51 9.16 0.80
N PRO A 58 -9.13 10.21 1.55
CA PRO A 58 -7.85 10.89 1.36
C PRO A 58 -6.68 10.05 1.87
N MET A 59 -5.46 10.41 1.46
CA MET A 59 -4.23 9.88 2.04
C MET A 59 -3.92 10.50 3.40
N ALA A 60 -4.14 11.81 3.55
CA ALA A 60 -3.84 12.53 4.76
C ALA A 60 -4.83 12.19 5.89
N TRP A 61 -4.34 11.71 7.02
CA TRP A 61 -5.17 11.56 8.22
C TRP A 61 -5.48 12.93 8.85
N ALA A 62 -6.54 13.01 9.64
CA ALA A 62 -7.00 14.27 10.23
C ALA A 62 -7.46 14.14 11.68
N GLY A 63 -7.99 13.00 12.09
CA GLY A 63 -8.55 12.79 13.42
C GLY A 63 -7.50 12.49 14.48
N ASP A 64 -7.38 13.32 15.52
CA ASP A 64 -6.56 12.99 16.67
C ASP A 64 -7.14 11.76 17.39
N GLY A 65 -6.29 10.79 17.71
CA GLY A 65 -6.72 9.52 18.30
C GLY A 65 -7.28 8.50 17.29
N ASP A 66 -7.36 8.81 16.00
CA ASP A 66 -7.74 7.82 14.99
C ASP A 66 -6.74 6.66 14.96
N LEU A 67 -7.24 5.45 14.78
CA LEU A 67 -6.50 4.21 14.85
C LEU A 67 -5.91 3.87 13.49
N ILE A 68 -4.66 3.42 13.47
CA ILE A 68 -3.95 3.09 12.24
C ILE A 68 -3.80 1.57 12.13
N TYR A 69 -4.35 1.01 11.07
CA TYR A 69 -4.35 -0.41 10.76
C TYR A 69 -3.56 -0.69 9.49
N ILE A 70 -2.85 -1.83 9.47
CA ILE A 70 -2.37 -2.45 8.24
C ILE A 70 -3.27 -3.63 7.90
N LEU A 71 -3.70 -3.70 6.64
CA LEU A 71 -4.42 -4.83 6.05
C LEU A 71 -3.44 -5.67 5.26
N GLY A 72 -3.67 -6.99 5.24
CA GLY A 72 -2.83 -7.95 4.54
C GLY A 72 -1.67 -8.47 5.35
N ASP A 73 -0.90 -9.37 4.74
CA ASP A 73 0.24 -10.04 5.38
C ASP A 73 1.57 -9.44 4.91
N THR A 74 2.51 -9.31 5.84
CA THR A 74 3.88 -8.88 5.54
C THR A 74 4.80 -10.09 5.53
N ALA A 75 5.58 -10.25 4.47
CA ALA A 75 6.60 -11.27 4.32
C ALA A 75 7.99 -10.64 4.14
N ASP A 76 9.05 -11.43 4.22
CA ASP A 76 10.42 -10.99 3.98
C ASP A 76 10.68 -10.91 2.46
N GLU A 77 10.30 -9.80 1.85
CA GLU A 77 10.29 -9.58 0.39
C GLU A 77 10.94 -8.24 0.04
N PHE A 78 12.23 -8.28 -0.29
CA PHE A 78 13.03 -7.09 -0.61
C PHE A 78 13.58 -7.04 -2.03
N ALA A 79 13.46 -8.12 -2.81
CA ALA A 79 14.01 -8.14 -4.17
C ALA A 79 13.20 -7.21 -5.09
N GLY A 80 13.89 -6.28 -5.73
CA GLY A 80 13.28 -5.26 -6.57
C GLY A 80 12.68 -4.07 -5.82
N SER A 81 12.83 -4.03 -4.48
CA SER A 81 12.33 -2.95 -3.63
C SER A 81 13.19 -1.68 -3.71
N GLU A 82 12.66 -0.56 -3.23
CA GLU A 82 13.43 0.68 -3.06
C GLU A 82 14.62 0.49 -2.13
N TRP A 83 14.50 -0.34 -1.08
CA TRP A 83 15.64 -0.69 -0.25
C TRP A 83 16.75 -1.38 -1.04
N ALA A 84 16.42 -2.38 -1.86
CA ALA A 84 17.40 -3.06 -2.70
C ALA A 84 18.04 -2.10 -3.71
N HIS A 85 17.26 -1.20 -4.30
CA HIS A 85 17.72 -0.16 -5.21
C HIS A 85 18.73 0.77 -4.53
N LEU A 86 18.44 1.27 -3.33
CA LEU A 86 19.35 2.12 -2.55
C LEU A 86 20.67 1.42 -2.17
N GLN A 87 20.64 0.09 -2.00
CA GLN A 87 21.84 -0.71 -1.75
C GLN A 87 22.58 -1.08 -3.04
N GLY A 88 22.11 -0.65 -4.21
CA GLY A 88 22.69 -1.03 -5.51
C GLY A 88 22.54 -2.52 -5.82
N HIS A 89 21.58 -3.20 -5.18
CA HIS A 89 21.32 -4.63 -5.38
C HIS A 89 20.25 -4.84 -6.45
N LEU A 90 20.61 -5.60 -7.47
CA LEU A 90 19.68 -6.05 -8.51
C LEU A 90 19.69 -7.57 -8.56
N GLY A 91 18.60 -8.21 -8.16
CA GLY A 91 18.48 -9.67 -8.19
C GLY A 91 17.45 -10.17 -7.18
N GLY A 92 17.32 -11.50 -7.09
CA GLY A 92 16.33 -12.16 -6.26
C GLY A 92 14.98 -12.36 -6.96
N LEU A 93 14.01 -12.84 -6.20
CA LEU A 93 12.61 -12.98 -6.67
C LEU A 93 11.81 -11.76 -6.20
N PRO A 94 11.04 -11.14 -7.09
CA PRO A 94 10.15 -10.06 -6.69
C PRO A 94 9.08 -10.57 -5.72
N PRO A 95 8.39 -9.68 -4.99
CA PRO A 95 7.28 -10.05 -4.12
C PRO A 95 6.26 -10.94 -4.84
N LYS A 96 5.73 -11.91 -4.11
CA LYS A 96 4.73 -12.83 -4.66
C LYS A 96 3.40 -12.10 -4.83
N VAL A 97 2.89 -12.07 -6.06
CA VAL A 97 1.56 -11.54 -6.35
C VAL A 97 0.50 -12.58 -5.98
N ASP A 98 -0.45 -12.18 -5.13
CA ASP A 98 -1.65 -12.95 -4.76
C ASP A 98 -2.90 -12.21 -5.22
N LEU A 99 -3.32 -12.47 -6.45
CA LEU A 99 -4.46 -11.78 -7.06
C LEU A 99 -5.78 -11.92 -6.29
N PRO A 100 -6.13 -13.10 -5.73
CA PRO A 100 -7.26 -13.20 -4.80
C PRO A 100 -7.17 -12.29 -3.59
N ALA A 101 -5.99 -12.15 -2.98
CA ALA A 101 -5.77 -11.24 -1.85
C ALA A 101 -5.91 -9.76 -2.26
N GLU A 102 -5.39 -9.38 -3.42
CA GLU A 102 -5.54 -8.04 -4.01
C GLU A 102 -7.02 -7.70 -4.27
N ARG A 103 -7.76 -8.63 -4.81
CA ARG A 103 -9.20 -8.49 -5.03
C ARG A 103 -9.95 -8.31 -3.72
N LEU A 104 -9.67 -9.14 -2.72
CA LEU A 104 -10.28 -9.05 -1.40
C LEU A 104 -9.96 -7.70 -0.73
N LEU A 105 -8.70 -7.25 -0.81
CA LEU A 105 -8.28 -5.95 -0.29
C LEU A 105 -9.08 -4.82 -0.95
N SER A 106 -9.19 -4.83 -2.28
CA SER A 106 -9.93 -3.81 -3.02
C SER A 106 -11.42 -3.77 -2.62
N GLU A 107 -12.07 -4.92 -2.48
CA GLU A 107 -13.46 -5.03 -2.06
C GLU A 107 -13.68 -4.46 -0.65
N ILE A 108 -12.76 -4.72 0.28
CA ILE A 108 -12.80 -4.19 1.65
C ILE A 108 -12.59 -2.68 1.65
N MET A 109 -11.58 -2.19 0.95
CA MET A 109 -11.28 -0.76 0.91
C MET A 109 -12.42 0.05 0.29
N VAL A 110 -13.02 -0.45 -0.79
CA VAL A 110 -14.20 0.17 -1.42
C VAL A 110 -15.39 0.20 -0.44
N ALA A 111 -15.69 -0.91 0.22
CA ALA A 111 -16.78 -0.99 1.19
C ALA A 111 -16.55 -0.05 2.38
N ALA A 112 -15.35 -0.08 2.97
CA ALA A 112 -14.98 0.74 4.11
C ALA A 112 -15.06 2.25 3.80
N SER A 113 -14.59 2.64 2.61
CA SER A 113 -14.67 4.02 2.13
C SER A 113 -16.12 4.47 1.91
N HIS A 114 -16.90 3.64 1.20
CA HIS A 114 -18.29 3.95 0.88
C HIS A 114 -19.18 4.07 2.13
N GLU A 115 -18.91 3.23 3.14
CA GLU A 115 -19.66 3.21 4.39
C GLU A 115 -19.11 4.17 5.46
N GLY A 116 -18.07 4.95 5.14
CA GLY A 116 -17.49 5.96 6.03
C GLY A 116 -16.76 5.39 7.25
N MET A 117 -16.29 4.14 7.17
CA MET A 117 -15.56 3.50 8.26
C MET A 117 -14.12 3.97 8.36
N ILE A 118 -13.55 4.48 7.28
CA ILE A 118 -12.16 4.94 7.21
C ILE A 118 -12.09 6.43 6.87
N THR A 119 -11.16 7.13 7.53
CA THR A 119 -10.94 8.58 7.35
C THR A 119 -9.75 8.86 6.44
N ALA A 120 -8.79 7.94 6.36
CA ALA A 120 -7.67 8.02 5.43
C ALA A 120 -7.20 6.62 5.03
N ALA A 121 -6.52 6.53 3.89
CA ALA A 121 -5.91 5.29 3.43
C ALA A 121 -4.69 5.55 2.55
N HIS A 122 -3.77 4.58 2.53
CA HIS A 122 -2.60 4.56 1.67
C HIS A 122 -2.29 3.13 1.24
N ASP A 123 -1.86 2.94 0.00
CA ASP A 123 -1.27 1.68 -0.43
C ASP A 123 0.10 1.46 0.24
N VAL A 124 0.52 0.22 0.37
CA VAL A 124 1.85 -0.12 0.85
C VAL A 124 2.62 -0.68 -0.34
N SER A 125 3.31 0.19 -1.06
CA SER A 125 4.11 -0.14 -2.25
C SER A 125 5.57 0.25 -2.06
N ASP A 126 6.10 1.18 -2.86
CA ASP A 126 7.51 1.56 -2.84
C ASP A 126 7.97 2.04 -1.46
N GLY A 127 9.00 1.40 -0.91
CA GLY A 127 9.56 1.70 0.40
C GLY A 127 8.78 1.15 1.60
N GLY A 128 7.69 0.41 1.36
CA GLY A 128 6.94 -0.30 2.39
C GLY A 128 6.15 0.59 3.34
N VAL A 129 5.82 0.05 4.52
CA VAL A 129 5.01 0.74 5.56
C VAL A 129 5.69 2.02 6.04
N GLY A 130 7.02 2.02 6.17
CA GLY A 130 7.78 3.17 6.67
C GLY A 130 7.63 4.40 5.79
N VAL A 131 7.68 4.23 4.47
CA VAL A 131 7.46 5.32 3.51
C VAL A 131 5.99 5.73 3.52
N ALA A 132 5.06 4.80 3.43
CA ALA A 132 3.63 5.09 3.41
C ALA A 132 3.16 5.92 4.62
N VAL A 133 3.55 5.56 5.84
CA VAL A 133 3.19 6.34 7.05
C VAL A 133 3.86 7.71 7.06
N THR A 134 5.09 7.83 6.53
CA THR A 134 5.78 9.11 6.42
C THR A 134 5.06 10.03 5.44
N GLU A 135 4.64 9.54 4.29
CA GLU A 135 3.88 10.31 3.31
C GLU A 135 2.53 10.77 3.85
N MET A 136 1.82 9.90 4.58
CA MET A 136 0.57 10.25 5.26
C MET A 136 0.78 11.37 6.28
N ALA A 137 1.83 11.27 7.12
CA ALA A 137 2.16 12.26 8.14
C ALA A 137 2.55 13.62 7.53
N LEU A 138 3.41 13.60 6.51
CA LEU A 138 3.85 14.80 5.79
C LEU A 138 2.66 15.50 5.11
N ARG A 139 1.77 14.72 4.49
CA ARG A 139 0.60 15.23 3.81
C ARG A 139 -0.41 15.85 4.77
N ALA A 140 -0.55 15.25 5.95
CA ALA A 140 -1.42 15.73 7.01
C ALA A 140 -0.81 16.87 7.83
N ASN A 141 0.52 16.97 7.90
CA ASN A 141 1.26 17.76 8.87
C ASN A 141 0.88 17.43 10.33
N ILE A 142 0.56 16.18 10.58
CA ILE A 142 0.15 15.62 11.88
C ILE A 142 0.96 14.35 12.10
N GLY A 143 1.56 14.18 13.27
CA GLY A 143 2.32 12.98 13.64
C GLY A 143 1.41 11.81 14.04
N ALA A 144 2.07 10.68 14.31
CA ALA A 144 1.41 9.47 14.81
C ALA A 144 2.38 8.66 15.67
N ARG A 145 1.84 7.80 16.53
CA ARG A 145 2.63 6.84 17.30
C ARG A 145 2.44 5.46 16.72
N PHE A 146 3.53 4.73 16.55
CA PHE A 146 3.52 3.39 15.97
C PHE A 146 4.19 2.39 16.90
N TRP A 147 3.76 1.14 16.79
CA TRP A 147 4.44 -0.01 17.39
C TRP A 147 4.55 -1.14 16.35
N ILE A 148 5.62 -1.88 16.47
CA ILE A 148 5.81 -3.05 15.61
C ILE A 148 4.95 -4.20 16.14
N PRO A 149 4.14 -4.85 15.30
CA PRO A 149 3.38 -6.04 15.73
C PRO A 149 4.31 -7.14 16.26
N GLU A 150 3.81 -7.92 17.22
CA GLU A 150 4.56 -9.04 17.77
C GLU A 150 4.90 -10.08 16.69
N ASN A 151 6.05 -10.73 16.85
CA ASN A 151 6.54 -11.83 16.00
C ASN A 151 6.90 -11.45 14.56
N ILE A 152 7.13 -10.19 14.27
CA ILE A 152 7.70 -9.75 12.99
C ILE A 152 8.98 -8.93 13.25
N ASP A 153 9.98 -9.13 12.41
CA ASP A 153 11.18 -8.29 12.44
C ASP A 153 10.83 -6.84 12.10
N PRO A 154 11.30 -5.84 12.88
CA PRO A 154 10.98 -4.43 12.64
C PRO A 154 11.37 -3.93 11.26
N PHE A 155 12.51 -4.38 10.73
CA PHE A 155 12.98 -3.97 9.42
C PHE A 155 12.11 -4.57 8.32
N VAL A 156 11.73 -5.85 8.45
CA VAL A 156 10.80 -6.51 7.53
C VAL A 156 9.43 -5.82 7.55
N PHE A 157 8.91 -5.49 8.73
CA PHE A 157 7.62 -4.79 8.85
C PHE A 157 7.63 -3.44 8.14
N LEU A 158 8.69 -2.65 8.35
CA LEU A 158 8.75 -1.27 7.86
C LEU A 158 9.09 -1.17 6.36
N PHE A 159 9.95 -2.04 5.85
CA PHE A 159 10.58 -1.84 4.54
C PHE A 159 10.36 -2.96 3.53
N SER A 160 9.69 -4.06 3.90
CA SER A 160 9.27 -5.05 2.93
C SER A 160 8.20 -4.46 2.00
N GLU A 161 8.21 -4.86 0.74
CA GLU A 161 7.26 -4.43 -0.29
C GLU A 161 6.31 -5.56 -0.72
N SER A 162 5.85 -6.37 0.25
CA SER A 162 4.85 -7.41 0.00
C SER A 162 3.57 -6.82 -0.59
N THR A 163 2.96 -7.54 -1.52
CA THR A 163 1.74 -7.14 -2.22
C THR A 163 0.48 -7.25 -1.36
N ALA A 164 -0.66 -6.82 -1.86
CA ALA A 164 -1.99 -6.91 -1.23
C ALA A 164 -2.03 -6.30 0.18
N ARG A 165 -1.37 -5.16 0.38
CA ARG A 165 -1.37 -4.43 1.66
C ARG A 165 -1.84 -2.99 1.49
N ALA A 166 -2.55 -2.49 2.49
CA ALA A 166 -2.92 -1.08 2.60
C ALA A 166 -2.93 -0.63 4.06
N ILE A 167 -2.71 0.66 4.27
CA ILE A 167 -2.94 1.33 5.55
C ILE A 167 -4.35 1.91 5.51
N ALA A 168 -5.11 1.68 6.58
CA ALA A 168 -6.41 2.29 6.81
C ALA A 168 -6.40 3.03 8.15
N VAL A 169 -6.92 4.25 8.16
CA VAL A 169 -7.08 5.06 9.37
C VAL A 169 -8.55 5.11 9.74
N ILE A 170 -8.86 4.81 10.98
CA ILE A 170 -10.20 4.49 11.43
C ILE A 170 -10.53 5.30 12.69
N PRO A 171 -11.66 6.03 12.73
CA PRO A 171 -12.15 6.60 13.97
C PRO A 171 -12.38 5.50 15.02
N GLY A 172 -12.03 5.76 16.27
CA GLY A 172 -12.23 4.77 17.35
C GLY A 172 -13.67 4.26 17.47
N THR A 173 -14.66 5.04 17.04
CA THR A 173 -16.09 4.66 17.01
C THR A 173 -16.40 3.59 15.96
N GLU A 174 -15.60 3.47 14.92
CA GLU A 174 -15.79 2.53 13.82
C GLU A 174 -14.90 1.26 13.96
N GLU A 175 -14.04 1.19 14.98
CA GLU A 175 -13.05 0.11 15.13
C GLU A 175 -13.69 -1.28 15.11
N LEU A 176 -14.74 -1.48 15.90
CA LEU A 176 -15.42 -2.78 15.99
C LEU A 176 -16.02 -3.17 14.64
N ARG A 177 -16.75 -2.25 14.02
CA ARG A 177 -17.43 -2.48 12.74
C ARG A 177 -16.45 -2.81 11.62
N PHE A 178 -15.33 -2.09 11.56
CA PHE A 178 -14.27 -2.32 10.58
C PHE A 178 -13.57 -3.66 10.81
N SER A 179 -13.19 -3.97 12.04
CA SER A 179 -12.49 -5.21 12.37
C SER A 179 -13.37 -6.45 12.12
N GLU A 180 -14.65 -6.38 12.45
CA GLU A 180 -15.63 -7.43 12.16
C GLU A 180 -15.82 -7.62 10.64
N MET A 181 -15.89 -6.54 9.87
CA MET A 181 -15.98 -6.61 8.41
C MET A 181 -14.75 -7.31 7.80
N CYS A 182 -13.55 -6.97 8.25
CA CYS A 182 -12.31 -7.61 7.81
C CYS A 182 -12.29 -9.10 8.19
N ALA A 183 -12.59 -9.42 9.45
CA ALA A 183 -12.59 -10.79 9.96
C ALA A 183 -13.62 -11.67 9.23
N ALA A 184 -14.83 -11.16 8.99
CA ALA A 184 -15.89 -11.89 8.30
C ALA A 184 -15.52 -12.25 6.84
N ARG A 185 -14.61 -11.48 6.23
CA ARG A 185 -14.10 -11.73 4.86
C ARG A 185 -12.74 -12.45 4.85
N GLY A 186 -12.17 -12.76 6.01
CA GLY A 186 -10.87 -13.40 6.14
C GLY A 186 -9.67 -12.50 5.86
N MET A 187 -9.85 -11.18 5.88
CA MET A 187 -8.75 -10.21 5.77
C MET A 187 -8.09 -10.00 7.12
N ARG A 188 -6.78 -10.17 7.17
CA ARG A 188 -5.99 -9.77 8.33
C ARG A 188 -5.92 -8.26 8.41
N ALA A 189 -6.37 -7.69 9.52
CA ALA A 189 -6.26 -6.28 9.85
C ALA A 189 -5.57 -6.16 11.21
N THR A 190 -4.41 -5.50 11.26
CA THR A 190 -3.59 -5.38 12.47
C THR A 190 -3.44 -3.92 12.82
N ARG A 191 -3.90 -3.53 14.01
CA ARG A 191 -3.66 -2.19 14.55
C ARG A 191 -2.18 -2.06 14.92
N PHE A 192 -1.52 -1.01 14.42
CA PHE A 192 -0.12 -0.76 14.69
C PHE A 192 0.22 0.70 14.99
N GLY A 193 -0.79 1.56 15.10
CA GLY A 193 -0.55 2.96 15.41
C GLY A 193 -1.80 3.72 15.82
N VAL A 194 -1.59 4.99 16.17
CA VAL A 194 -2.61 5.97 16.49
C VAL A 194 -2.14 7.36 16.04
N VAL A 195 -3.02 8.13 15.43
CA VAL A 195 -2.75 9.53 15.06
C VAL A 195 -2.61 10.37 16.34
N ASP A 196 -1.57 11.19 16.40
CA ASP A 196 -1.30 12.05 17.56
C ASP A 196 -0.99 13.48 17.09
N SER A 197 -1.96 14.35 17.23
CA SER A 197 -1.85 15.77 16.82
C SER A 197 -0.89 16.58 17.71
N GLY A 198 -0.53 16.07 18.89
CA GLY A 198 0.49 16.66 19.74
C GLY A 198 1.91 16.45 19.23
N LEU A 199 2.11 15.49 18.29
CA LEU A 199 3.35 15.22 17.58
C LEU A 199 3.29 15.93 16.22
N GLY A 200 3.70 17.19 16.15
CA GLY A 200 3.97 17.83 14.85
C GLY A 200 5.22 17.21 14.20
N VAL A 201 5.30 17.22 12.88
CA VAL A 201 6.45 16.71 12.09
C VAL A 201 7.81 17.30 12.54
N ASN A 202 7.78 18.39 13.31
CA ASN A 202 8.96 19.07 13.88
C ASN A 202 9.03 19.03 15.41
N SER A 203 8.17 18.29 16.11
CA SER A 203 8.21 18.22 17.58
C SER A 203 9.30 17.25 18.03
N GLY A 204 10.52 17.73 18.13
CA GLY A 204 11.61 17.03 18.80
C GLY A 204 11.31 16.90 20.30
N HIS A 205 10.63 15.87 20.72
CA HIS A 205 10.61 15.44 22.12
C HIS A 205 11.76 14.47 22.34
N PRO A 206 12.73 14.82 23.21
CA PRO A 206 13.82 13.90 23.50
C PRO A 206 13.29 12.74 24.34
N GLY A 207 13.31 11.54 23.81
CA GLY A 207 13.11 10.30 24.56
C GLY A 207 12.00 9.35 24.11
N GLU A 208 11.15 9.71 23.18
CA GLU A 208 10.23 8.77 22.55
C GLU A 208 10.69 8.45 21.12
N GLN A 209 10.61 7.18 20.73
CA GLN A 209 10.86 6.78 19.34
C GLN A 209 9.70 7.31 18.48
N VAL A 210 9.85 8.54 18.04
CA VAL A 210 8.98 9.14 17.03
C VAL A 210 9.55 8.69 15.69
N ILE A 211 8.92 7.70 15.08
CA ILE A 211 9.08 7.47 13.65
C ILE A 211 8.18 8.53 12.99
N VAL A 212 8.81 9.54 12.42
CA VAL A 212 8.17 10.56 11.60
C VAL A 212 7.82 9.95 10.28
#